data_df8dd9d95b38e235c110c6a45c941810
#
_entry.id   df8dd9d95b38e235c110c6a45c941810
#
_cell.length_a   1.000
_cell.length_b   1.000
_cell.length_c   1.000
_cell.angle_alpha   90.00
_cell.angle_beta   90.00
_cell.angle_gamma   90.00
#
_symmetry.space_group_name_H-M   'P 1'
#
loop_
_entity.id
_entity.type
_entity.pdbx_description
1 polymer ?
#
loop_
_entity_poly.entity_id
_entity_poly.type
_entity_poly.pdbx_seq_one_letter_code
_entity_poly.pdbx_strand_id
1 'polypeptide(L)'
;FMEENARFLWSGYFSLKNKEDIMITWNNLDTLDSYKELSKASRVNLAEVMSGENGAERVKNYSIPMAEGFTYNYAAKAVDDDVLDALVKLAKEAQLAEKFKALYNGEVVNTGEKRLVLHHMTRGQLGDAVNADGVDKRAFYVEQQNRIADFANKVHAGEITNAAGEKFTTVVQIGIGGSDLGPRAMYLALENWAKKNNTFKMEAKFISNV
;
A
#
# COMPACT_ATOMS: atom_id res chain seq x y z
N PHE A 1 8.97 14.57 22.03
CA PHE A 1 8.17 15.55 21.24
C PHE A 1 7.66 14.96 19.93
N MET A 2 8.49 14.27 19.13
CA MET A 2 8.04 13.66 17.86
C MET A 2 7.26 12.35 18.07
N GLU A 3 7.61 11.52 19.05
CA GLU A 3 6.82 10.31 19.37
C GLU A 3 5.39 10.64 19.83
N GLU A 4 5.21 11.72 20.58
CA GLU A 4 3.88 12.18 20.97
C GLU A 4 3.07 12.68 19.77
N ASN A 5 3.67 13.41 18.84
CA ASN A 5 2.98 13.88 17.64
C ASN A 5 2.64 12.76 16.64
N ALA A 6 3.53 11.78 16.46
CA ALA A 6 3.24 10.62 15.62
C ALA A 6 2.19 9.69 16.26
N ARG A 7 2.26 9.47 17.57
CA ARG A 7 1.23 8.73 18.32
C ARG A 7 -0.09 9.51 18.36
N PHE A 8 -0.04 10.84 18.42
CA PHE A 8 -1.24 11.68 18.40
C PHE A 8 -1.95 11.66 17.04
N LEU A 9 -1.20 11.63 15.95
CA LEU A 9 -1.78 11.48 14.60
C LEU A 9 -2.40 10.10 14.36
N TRP A 10 -1.87 9.03 14.95
CA TRP A 10 -2.37 7.66 14.75
C TRP A 10 -3.35 7.19 15.84
N SER A 11 -3.08 7.41 17.12
CA SER A 11 -3.94 6.92 18.22
C SER A 11 -5.10 7.84 18.54
N GLY A 12 -4.94 9.15 18.44
CA GLY A 12 -6.01 10.13 18.65
C GLY A 12 -7.08 10.09 17.55
N TYR A 13 -6.68 9.83 16.31
CA TYR A 13 -7.59 9.77 15.18
C TYR A 13 -8.45 8.49 15.11
N PHE A 14 -7.99 7.37 15.62
CA PHE A 14 -8.81 6.15 15.69
C PHE A 14 -9.83 6.13 16.81
N SER A 15 -9.77 7.05 17.78
CA SER A 15 -10.65 7.11 18.96
C SER A 15 -11.80 8.12 18.88
N LEU A 16 -11.98 8.85 17.79
CA LEU A 16 -13.08 9.79 17.65
C LEU A 16 -14.39 9.08 17.26
N LYS A 17 -15.09 8.60 18.28
CA LYS A 17 -16.52 8.27 18.25
C LYS A 17 -17.39 9.52 18.26
N ASN A 18 -17.22 10.46 17.36
CA ASN A 18 -18.24 11.46 17.06
C ASN A 18 -18.21 11.72 15.57
N LYS A 19 -19.23 11.21 14.89
CA LYS A 19 -19.59 11.56 13.51
C LYS A 19 -20.13 12.99 13.50
N GLU A 20 -19.26 13.98 13.47
CA GLU A 20 -19.56 15.17 12.70
C GLU A 20 -19.17 14.82 11.26
N ASP A 21 -20.12 14.91 10.34
CA ASP A 21 -19.87 14.69 8.90
C ASP A 21 -18.94 15.80 8.39
N ILE A 22 -17.64 15.58 8.54
CA ILE A 22 -16.63 16.49 8.01
C ILE A 22 -16.72 16.38 6.49
N MET A 23 -17.22 17.44 5.86
CA MET A 23 -17.29 17.52 4.40
C MET A 23 -15.86 17.48 3.82
N ILE A 24 -15.56 16.42 3.08
CA ILE A 24 -14.26 16.28 2.41
C ILE A 24 -14.25 17.13 1.14
N THR A 25 -13.20 17.96 1.00
CA THR A 25 -12.99 18.80 -0.18
C THR A 25 -11.85 18.22 -1.04
N TRP A 26 -12.10 18.06 -2.33
CA TRP A 26 -11.15 17.49 -3.29
C TRP A 26 -10.44 18.59 -4.09
N ASN A 27 -9.73 19.47 -3.37
CA ASN A 27 -8.95 20.55 -3.97
C ASN A 27 -7.58 20.04 -4.45
N ASN A 28 -7.03 20.68 -5.49
CA ASN A 28 -5.65 20.46 -5.87
C ASN A 28 -4.72 21.01 -4.79
N LEU A 29 -3.60 20.33 -4.53
CA LEU A 29 -2.67 20.72 -3.47
C LEU A 29 -2.07 22.12 -3.67
N ASP A 30 -1.81 22.51 -4.92
CA ASP A 30 -1.24 23.82 -5.28
C ASP A 30 -2.17 25.01 -4.98
N THR A 31 -3.46 24.76 -4.74
CA THR A 31 -4.41 25.79 -4.31
C THR A 31 -4.35 26.07 -2.80
N LEU A 32 -3.74 25.17 -2.02
CA LEU A 32 -3.67 25.25 -0.57
C LEU A 32 -2.57 26.22 -0.11
N ASP A 33 -2.83 26.97 0.96
CA ASP A 33 -1.85 27.92 1.46
C ASP A 33 -0.65 27.23 2.12
N SER A 34 -0.87 26.12 2.83
CA SER A 34 0.20 25.29 3.38
C SER A 34 1.13 24.70 2.30
N TYR A 35 0.61 24.39 1.11
CA TYR A 35 1.45 23.99 -0.02
C TYR A 35 2.35 25.14 -0.50
N LYS A 36 1.80 26.35 -0.58
CA LYS A 36 2.56 27.56 -0.94
C LYS A 36 3.64 27.88 0.10
N GLU A 37 3.37 27.65 1.39
CA GLU A 37 4.36 27.75 2.47
C GLU A 37 5.46 26.70 2.29
N LEU A 38 5.11 25.44 2.12
CA LEU A 38 6.06 24.34 1.92
C LEU A 38 6.94 24.56 0.68
N SER A 39 6.38 25.11 -0.40
CA SER A 39 7.14 25.40 -1.64
C SER A 39 8.26 26.44 -1.46
N LYS A 40 8.20 27.25 -0.39
CA LYS A 40 9.21 28.25 -0.03
C LYS A 40 10.24 27.72 0.97
N ALA A 41 10.05 26.51 1.53
CA ALA A 41 10.96 25.94 2.49
C ALA A 41 12.35 25.72 1.89
N SER A 42 13.37 25.96 2.71
CA SER A 42 14.77 25.74 2.33
C SER A 42 15.02 24.24 2.12
N ARG A 43 15.84 23.92 1.13
CA ARG A 43 16.27 22.53 0.92
C ARG A 43 17.36 22.16 1.90
N VAL A 44 17.18 21.04 2.58
CA VAL A 44 18.19 20.47 3.49
C VAL A 44 19.36 19.91 2.67
N ASN A 45 20.58 20.30 3.03
CA ASN A 45 21.79 19.73 2.45
C ASN A 45 22.07 18.36 3.10
N LEU A 46 21.67 17.28 2.43
CA LEU A 46 21.83 15.92 2.95
C LEU A 46 23.29 15.55 3.17
N ALA A 47 24.23 16.02 2.36
CA ALA A 47 25.65 15.71 2.55
C ALA A 47 26.17 16.30 3.87
N GLU A 48 25.67 17.47 4.25
CA GLU A 48 26.04 18.13 5.50
C GLU A 48 25.39 17.45 6.73
N VAL A 49 24.06 17.29 6.71
CA VAL A 49 23.31 16.75 7.86
C VAL A 49 23.52 15.25 8.10
N MET A 50 24.02 14.52 7.11
CA MET A 50 24.35 13.09 7.20
C MET A 50 25.83 12.83 7.48
N SER A 51 26.66 13.87 7.66
CA SER A 51 28.09 13.72 7.92
C SER A 51 28.41 13.70 9.42
N GLY A 52 29.50 12.99 9.79
CA GLY A 52 30.01 12.96 11.16
C GLY A 52 29.05 12.38 12.20
N GLU A 53 29.17 12.84 13.44
CA GLU A 53 28.34 12.40 14.56
C GLU A 53 26.87 12.78 14.39
N ASN A 54 26.58 13.93 13.77
CA ASN A 54 25.23 14.41 13.48
C ASN A 54 24.47 13.44 12.58
N GLY A 55 25.15 12.79 11.64
CA GLY A 55 24.52 11.79 10.76
C GLY A 55 24.02 10.56 11.51
N ALA A 56 24.79 10.06 12.46
CA ALA A 56 24.40 8.91 13.27
C ALA A 56 23.20 9.26 14.18
N GLU A 57 23.20 10.44 14.78
CA GLU A 57 22.07 10.91 15.59
C GLU A 57 20.81 11.14 14.73
N ARG A 58 20.97 11.71 13.54
CA ARG A 58 19.87 11.89 12.59
C ARG A 58 19.24 10.55 12.19
N VAL A 59 20.04 9.52 11.89
CA VAL A 59 19.53 8.19 11.56
C VAL A 59 18.70 7.61 12.71
N LYS A 60 19.09 7.85 13.94
CA LYS A 60 18.35 7.42 15.13
C LYS A 60 17.06 8.20 15.33
N ASN A 61 17.09 9.52 15.17
CA ASN A 61 15.97 10.41 15.50
C ASN A 61 14.92 10.47 14.40
N TYR A 62 15.33 10.34 13.12
CA TYR A 62 14.43 10.39 11.97
C TYR A 62 13.90 8.98 11.63
N SER A 63 13.26 8.37 12.60
CA SER A 63 12.76 7.00 12.53
C SER A 63 11.46 6.85 13.31
N ILE A 64 10.47 6.21 12.70
CA ILE A 64 9.16 5.96 13.33
C ILE A 64 8.76 4.50 13.17
N PRO A 65 8.14 3.86 14.17
CA PRO A 65 7.57 2.54 14.01
C PRO A 65 6.36 2.60 13.06
N MET A 66 6.30 1.67 12.11
CA MET A 66 5.19 1.55 11.14
C MET A 66 4.23 0.43 11.51
N ALA A 67 4.77 -0.77 11.69
CA ALA A 67 4.03 -1.98 12.01
C ALA A 67 4.95 -2.89 12.84
N GLU A 68 4.42 -3.98 13.36
CA GLU A 68 5.21 -4.92 14.15
C GLU A 68 6.45 -5.40 13.37
N GLY A 69 7.61 -5.12 13.94
CA GLY A 69 8.92 -5.46 13.34
C GLY A 69 9.39 -4.54 12.22
N PHE A 70 8.64 -3.50 11.87
CA PHE A 70 9.01 -2.54 10.84
C PHE A 70 9.15 -1.13 11.38
N THR A 71 10.23 -0.47 10.97
CA THR A 71 10.51 0.93 11.26
C THR A 71 10.73 1.68 9.96
N TYR A 72 10.06 2.80 9.79
CA TYR A 72 10.33 3.71 8.68
C TYR A 72 11.40 4.71 9.09
N ASN A 73 12.56 4.63 8.46
CA ASN A 73 13.64 5.58 8.63
C ASN A 73 13.66 6.57 7.46
N TYR A 74 13.58 7.85 7.76
CA TYR A 74 13.52 8.92 6.76
C TYR A 74 14.70 9.90 6.88
N ALA A 75 15.78 9.51 7.56
CA ALA A 75 16.97 10.33 7.74
C ALA A 75 17.60 10.80 6.41
N ALA A 76 17.50 9.98 5.36
CA ALA A 76 17.97 10.31 4.00
C ALA A 76 16.99 11.13 3.16
N LYS A 77 15.89 11.62 3.75
CA LYS A 77 15.01 12.58 3.08
C LYS A 77 15.51 14.01 3.34
N ALA A 78 15.33 14.88 2.35
CA ALA A 78 15.71 16.30 2.46
C ALA A 78 14.67 17.08 3.29
N VAL A 79 14.50 16.68 4.55
CA VAL A 79 13.56 17.28 5.51
C VAL A 79 14.30 17.62 6.80
N ASP A 80 13.90 18.70 7.45
CA ASP A 80 14.20 19.06 8.82
C ASP A 80 12.90 19.25 9.60
N ASP A 81 12.98 19.72 10.81
CA ASP A 81 11.80 19.90 11.67
C ASP A 81 10.84 20.94 11.10
N ASP A 82 11.35 22.02 10.50
CA ASP A 82 10.53 23.06 9.88
C ASP A 82 9.75 22.52 8.67
N VAL A 83 10.42 21.73 7.83
CA VAL A 83 9.78 21.06 6.69
C VAL A 83 8.76 20.00 7.16
N LEU A 84 9.06 19.28 8.23
CA LEU A 84 8.11 18.31 8.81
C LEU A 84 6.87 19.01 9.35
N ASP A 85 7.02 20.13 10.04
CA ASP A 85 5.89 20.93 10.52
C ASP A 85 5.05 21.49 9.35
N ALA A 86 5.68 21.96 8.28
CA ALA A 86 4.98 22.38 7.07
C ALA A 86 4.22 21.23 6.40
N LEU A 87 4.80 20.04 6.34
CA LEU A 87 4.13 18.83 5.84
C LEU A 87 2.93 18.42 6.71
N VAL A 88 3.03 18.54 8.03
CA VAL A 88 1.90 18.29 8.95
C VAL A 88 0.77 19.30 8.72
N LYS A 89 1.09 20.58 8.53
CA LYS A 89 0.08 21.61 8.17
C LYS A 89 -0.61 21.26 6.86
N LEU A 90 0.18 20.90 5.84
CA LEU A 90 -0.36 20.50 4.54
C LEU A 90 -1.27 19.27 4.65
N ALA A 91 -0.86 18.25 5.39
CA ALA A 91 -1.66 17.05 5.60
C ALA A 91 -3.02 17.35 6.26
N LYS A 92 -3.03 18.28 7.22
CA LYS A 92 -4.26 18.73 7.89
C LYS A 92 -5.16 19.54 6.96
N GLU A 93 -4.62 20.54 6.27
CA GLU A 93 -5.39 21.39 5.34
C GLU A 93 -5.92 20.58 4.16
N ALA A 94 -5.13 19.62 3.65
CA ALA A 94 -5.54 18.70 2.60
C ALA A 94 -6.54 17.62 3.06
N GLN A 95 -6.87 17.55 4.34
CA GLN A 95 -7.73 16.51 4.93
C GLN A 95 -7.23 15.08 4.60
N LEU A 96 -5.91 14.86 4.70
CA LEU A 96 -5.29 13.60 4.27
C LEU A 96 -5.84 12.38 5.02
N ALA A 97 -6.02 12.49 6.33
CA ALA A 97 -6.53 11.40 7.15
C ALA A 97 -8.00 11.09 6.86
N GLU A 98 -8.82 12.11 6.64
CA GLU A 98 -10.23 11.99 6.28
C GLU A 98 -10.38 11.34 4.91
N LYS A 99 -9.59 11.79 3.93
CA LYS A 99 -9.54 11.21 2.58
C LYS A 99 -9.09 9.75 2.60
N PHE A 100 -8.11 9.40 3.42
CA PHE A 100 -7.69 8.02 3.59
C PHE A 100 -8.81 7.16 4.20
N LYS A 101 -9.54 7.67 5.19
CA LYS A 101 -10.71 6.97 5.75
C LYS A 101 -11.81 6.78 4.73
N ALA A 102 -12.10 7.80 3.92
CA ALA A 102 -13.07 7.71 2.83
C ALA A 102 -12.70 6.59 1.83
N LEU A 103 -11.42 6.56 1.41
CA LEU A 103 -10.90 5.47 0.57
C LEU A 103 -11.05 4.11 1.24
N TYR A 104 -10.65 4.01 2.51
CA TYR A 104 -10.68 2.77 3.27
C TYR A 104 -12.11 2.24 3.48
N ASN A 105 -13.07 3.14 3.67
CA ASN A 105 -14.49 2.83 3.85
C ASN A 105 -15.23 2.60 2.52
N GLY A 106 -14.55 2.73 1.38
CA GLY A 106 -15.12 2.48 0.06
C GLY A 106 -16.01 3.59 -0.46
N GLU A 107 -15.69 4.84 -0.14
CA GLU A 107 -16.29 5.98 -0.81
C GLU A 107 -15.71 6.15 -2.23
N VAL A 108 -16.45 6.83 -3.10
CA VAL A 108 -15.97 7.13 -4.44
C VAL A 108 -14.90 8.21 -4.36
N VAL A 109 -13.62 7.82 -4.40
CA VAL A 109 -12.48 8.73 -4.35
C VAL A 109 -11.86 9.02 -5.72
N ASN A 110 -12.05 8.14 -6.69
CA ASN A 110 -11.73 8.41 -8.09
C ASN A 110 -12.95 9.04 -8.77
N THR A 111 -13.07 10.35 -8.62
CA THR A 111 -14.22 11.11 -9.11
C THR A 111 -14.29 11.17 -10.64
N GLY A 112 -13.14 11.08 -11.33
CA GLY A 112 -13.07 11.09 -12.79
C GLY A 112 -13.70 9.85 -13.42
N GLU A 113 -13.46 8.67 -12.87
CA GLU A 113 -14.02 7.40 -13.32
C GLU A 113 -15.22 6.93 -12.49
N LYS A 114 -15.61 7.68 -11.46
CA LYS A 114 -16.67 7.33 -10.50
C LYS A 114 -16.46 5.95 -9.88
N ARG A 115 -15.24 5.65 -9.45
CA ARG A 115 -14.84 4.35 -8.91
C ARG A 115 -14.40 4.42 -7.46
N LEU A 116 -14.63 3.31 -6.78
CA LEU A 116 -14.02 2.97 -5.50
C LEU A 116 -12.55 2.58 -5.74
N VAL A 117 -11.72 2.69 -4.69
CA VAL A 117 -10.33 2.22 -4.69
C VAL A 117 -10.18 1.23 -3.54
N LEU A 118 -10.33 -0.06 -3.83
CA LEU A 118 -10.49 -1.11 -2.81
C LEU A 118 -9.31 -2.10 -2.77
N HIS A 119 -8.14 -1.75 -3.27
CA HIS A 119 -6.96 -2.64 -3.32
C HIS A 119 -6.55 -3.19 -1.94
N HIS A 120 -6.83 -2.47 -0.86
CA HIS A 120 -6.55 -2.91 0.50
C HIS A 120 -7.34 -4.17 0.90
N MET A 121 -8.53 -4.40 0.31
CA MET A 121 -9.37 -5.57 0.60
C MET A 121 -8.78 -6.89 0.09
N THR A 122 -7.80 -6.85 -0.82
CA THR A 122 -7.10 -8.05 -1.29
C THR A 122 -6.00 -8.51 -0.34
N ARG A 123 -5.73 -7.75 0.75
CA ARG A 123 -4.64 -8.00 1.70
C ARG A 123 -5.12 -8.41 3.08
N GLY A 124 -6.25 -9.07 3.15
CA GLY A 124 -6.85 -9.56 4.37
C GLY A 124 -8.10 -8.78 4.76
N GLN A 125 -8.70 -9.20 5.86
CA GLN A 125 -9.95 -8.63 6.35
C GLN A 125 -9.66 -7.40 7.21
N LEU A 126 -9.52 -6.26 6.58
CA LEU A 126 -9.25 -4.99 7.24
C LEU A 126 -10.54 -4.16 7.34
N GLY A 127 -10.99 -3.85 8.56
CA GLY A 127 -12.14 -2.99 8.83
C GLY A 127 -13.51 -3.64 8.63
N ASP A 128 -14.54 -2.81 8.56
CA ASP A 128 -15.94 -3.21 8.45
C ASP A 128 -16.35 -3.57 7.01
N ALA A 129 -17.57 -4.08 6.84
CA ALA A 129 -18.15 -4.31 5.53
C ALA A 129 -18.23 -3.02 4.72
N VAL A 130 -17.91 -3.11 3.42
CA VAL A 130 -18.04 -1.99 2.47
C VAL A 130 -19.13 -2.34 1.48
N ASN A 131 -20.28 -1.69 1.61
CA ASN A 131 -21.42 -1.92 0.73
C ASN A 131 -21.41 -0.92 -0.43
N ALA A 132 -21.30 -1.43 -1.64
CA ALA A 132 -21.40 -0.64 -2.86
C ALA A 132 -22.23 -1.40 -3.90
N ASP A 133 -23.15 -0.72 -4.54
CA ASP A 133 -24.06 -1.29 -5.53
C ASP A 133 -24.86 -2.51 -5.01
N GLY A 134 -25.22 -2.48 -3.72
CA GLY A 134 -25.95 -3.57 -3.07
C GLY A 134 -25.10 -4.82 -2.77
N VAL A 135 -23.77 -4.74 -2.92
CA VAL A 135 -22.85 -5.84 -2.70
C VAL A 135 -21.88 -5.49 -1.56
N ASP A 136 -21.74 -6.40 -0.58
CA ASP A 136 -20.63 -6.35 0.36
C ASP A 136 -19.32 -6.66 -0.37
N LYS A 137 -18.55 -5.62 -0.67
CA LYS A 137 -17.29 -5.75 -1.41
C LYS A 137 -16.24 -6.56 -0.63
N ARG A 138 -16.27 -6.52 0.69
CA ARG A 138 -15.36 -7.34 1.52
C ARG A 138 -15.64 -8.82 1.35
N ALA A 139 -16.89 -9.22 1.53
CA ALA A 139 -17.31 -10.61 1.32
C ALA A 139 -17.01 -11.08 -0.10
N PHE A 140 -17.26 -10.22 -1.10
CA PHE A 140 -16.91 -10.50 -2.49
C PHE A 140 -15.42 -10.79 -2.68
N TYR A 141 -14.52 -9.95 -2.13
CA TYR A 141 -13.07 -10.17 -2.28
C TYR A 141 -12.61 -11.45 -1.58
N VAL A 142 -13.14 -11.79 -0.41
CA VAL A 142 -12.85 -13.04 0.28
C VAL A 142 -13.29 -14.24 -0.57
N GLU A 143 -14.50 -14.17 -1.13
CA GLU A 143 -15.01 -15.22 -2.04
C GLU A 143 -14.08 -15.39 -3.26
N GLN A 144 -13.66 -14.30 -3.90
CA GLN A 144 -12.75 -14.38 -5.05
C GLN A 144 -11.40 -15.01 -4.68
N GLN A 145 -10.83 -14.67 -3.52
CA GLN A 145 -9.60 -15.29 -3.03
C GLN A 145 -9.77 -16.81 -2.82
N ASN A 146 -10.90 -17.23 -2.23
CA ASN A 146 -11.20 -18.65 -2.04
C ASN A 146 -11.36 -19.39 -3.39
N ARG A 147 -12.04 -18.77 -4.36
CA ARG A 147 -12.17 -19.33 -5.72
C ARG A 147 -10.83 -19.49 -6.43
N ILE A 148 -9.93 -18.51 -6.29
CA ILE A 148 -8.58 -18.59 -6.85
C ILE A 148 -7.80 -19.73 -6.20
N ALA A 149 -7.86 -19.87 -4.88
CA ALA A 149 -7.20 -20.94 -4.15
C ALA A 149 -7.73 -22.32 -4.55
N ASP A 150 -9.05 -22.49 -4.64
CA ASP A 150 -9.69 -23.75 -5.08
C ASP A 150 -9.28 -24.12 -6.50
N PHE A 151 -9.32 -23.17 -7.44
CA PHE A 151 -8.86 -23.39 -8.81
C PHE A 151 -7.39 -23.83 -8.87
N ALA A 152 -6.50 -23.10 -8.18
CA ALA A 152 -5.08 -23.44 -8.15
C ALA A 152 -4.83 -24.83 -7.57
N ASN A 153 -5.52 -25.20 -6.49
CA ASN A 153 -5.41 -26.52 -5.88
C ASN A 153 -5.88 -27.64 -6.81
N LYS A 154 -6.98 -27.45 -7.54
CA LYS A 154 -7.49 -28.42 -8.53
C LYS A 154 -6.53 -28.60 -9.70
N VAL A 155 -5.93 -27.53 -10.19
CA VAL A 155 -4.88 -27.61 -11.23
C VAL A 155 -3.67 -28.39 -10.71
N HIS A 156 -3.19 -28.07 -9.51
CA HIS A 156 -2.05 -28.76 -8.90
C HIS A 156 -2.32 -30.24 -8.60
N ALA A 157 -3.53 -30.60 -8.24
CA ALA A 157 -3.95 -31.99 -8.03
C ALA A 157 -4.08 -32.74 -9.35
N GLY A 158 -4.28 -32.05 -10.46
CA GLY A 158 -4.58 -32.64 -11.78
C GLY A 158 -6.04 -33.02 -11.94
N GLU A 159 -6.93 -32.39 -11.18
CA GLU A 159 -8.37 -32.50 -11.38
C GLU A 159 -8.82 -31.66 -12.60
N ILE A 160 -8.10 -30.58 -12.88
CA ILE A 160 -8.23 -29.81 -14.10
C ILE A 160 -7.09 -30.18 -15.03
N THR A 161 -7.41 -30.67 -16.23
CA THR A 161 -6.47 -31.17 -17.22
C THR A 161 -6.69 -30.48 -18.57
N ASN A 162 -5.75 -30.71 -19.50
CA ASN A 162 -5.94 -30.34 -20.89
C ASN A 162 -6.94 -31.25 -21.61
N ALA A 163 -7.21 -31.02 -22.90
CA ALA A 163 -8.14 -31.81 -23.69
C ALA A 163 -7.72 -33.26 -23.87
N ALA A 164 -6.43 -33.59 -23.68
CA ALA A 164 -5.89 -34.95 -23.74
C ALA A 164 -5.91 -35.67 -22.37
N GLY A 165 -6.42 -35.02 -21.31
CA GLY A 165 -6.44 -35.58 -19.95
C GLY A 165 -5.10 -35.42 -19.20
N GLU A 166 -4.17 -34.63 -19.72
CA GLU A 166 -2.84 -34.43 -19.10
C GLU A 166 -2.83 -33.25 -18.15
N LYS A 167 -2.05 -33.37 -17.07
CA LYS A 167 -1.85 -32.30 -16.10
C LYS A 167 -1.11 -31.12 -16.70
N PHE A 168 -1.52 -29.91 -16.29
CA PHE A 168 -0.75 -28.72 -16.57
C PHE A 168 0.53 -28.69 -15.72
N THR A 169 1.67 -28.50 -16.36
CA THR A 169 3.00 -28.42 -15.71
C THR A 169 3.64 -27.05 -15.84
N THR A 170 3.12 -26.21 -16.72
CA THR A 170 3.66 -24.90 -17.03
C THR A 170 2.56 -23.86 -17.08
N VAL A 171 2.81 -22.70 -16.49
CA VAL A 171 1.99 -21.49 -16.61
C VAL A 171 2.75 -20.44 -17.41
N VAL A 172 2.08 -19.81 -18.37
CA VAL A 172 2.65 -18.71 -19.15
C VAL A 172 2.01 -17.41 -18.69
N GLN A 173 2.81 -16.54 -18.08
CA GLN A 173 2.39 -15.20 -17.65
C GLN A 173 2.73 -14.22 -18.77
N ILE A 174 1.71 -13.64 -19.37
CA ILE A 174 1.84 -12.60 -20.40
C ILE A 174 1.44 -11.29 -19.77
N GLY A 175 2.34 -10.31 -19.75
CA GLY A 175 2.04 -9.01 -19.17
C GLY A 175 3.17 -8.01 -19.31
N ILE A 176 2.82 -6.73 -19.27
CA ILE A 176 3.75 -5.60 -19.35
C ILE A 176 3.72 -4.83 -18.04
N GLY A 177 4.89 -4.42 -17.53
CA GLY A 177 5.00 -3.66 -16.31
C GLY A 177 4.44 -4.42 -15.09
N GLY A 178 3.45 -3.89 -14.41
CA GLY A 178 2.89 -4.48 -13.19
C GLY A 178 2.27 -5.86 -13.37
N SER A 179 1.79 -6.18 -14.56
CA SER A 179 1.26 -7.52 -14.86
C SER A 179 2.35 -8.58 -15.06
N ASP A 180 3.60 -8.18 -15.22
CA ASP A 180 4.77 -9.07 -15.32
C ASP A 180 5.62 -9.05 -14.05
N LEU A 181 6.04 -7.86 -13.61
CA LEU A 181 7.07 -7.70 -12.58
C LEU A 181 6.66 -8.28 -11.23
N GLY A 182 5.43 -8.11 -10.80
CA GLY A 182 4.91 -8.65 -9.54
C GLY A 182 4.92 -10.18 -9.52
N PRO A 183 4.19 -10.86 -10.41
CA PRO A 183 4.18 -12.32 -10.50
C PRO A 183 5.58 -12.92 -10.71
N ARG A 184 6.40 -12.33 -11.58
CA ARG A 184 7.78 -12.76 -11.82
C ARG A 184 8.65 -12.65 -10.59
N ALA A 185 8.61 -11.53 -9.88
CA ALA A 185 9.38 -11.32 -8.65
C ALA A 185 9.04 -12.37 -7.59
N MET A 186 7.74 -12.64 -7.37
CA MET A 186 7.29 -13.66 -6.41
C MET A 186 7.74 -15.07 -6.81
N TYR A 187 7.60 -15.43 -8.08
CA TYR A 187 8.03 -16.73 -8.57
C TYR A 187 9.54 -16.92 -8.38
N LEU A 188 10.37 -15.98 -8.85
CA LEU A 188 11.83 -16.07 -8.75
C LEU A 188 12.32 -16.08 -7.29
N ALA A 189 11.66 -15.34 -6.41
CA ALA A 189 11.99 -15.34 -4.98
C ALA A 189 11.72 -16.67 -4.30
N LEU A 190 10.68 -17.39 -4.72
CA LEU A 190 10.22 -18.63 -4.06
C LEU A 190 10.60 -19.92 -4.77
N GLU A 191 10.99 -19.87 -6.04
CA GLU A 191 11.25 -21.06 -6.87
C GLU A 191 12.28 -22.01 -6.25
N ASN A 192 13.44 -21.49 -5.86
CA ASN A 192 14.51 -22.31 -5.27
C ASN A 192 14.12 -22.87 -3.91
N TRP A 193 13.40 -22.09 -3.11
CA TRP A 193 12.88 -22.53 -1.83
C TRP A 193 11.87 -23.68 -2.03
N ALA A 194 10.93 -23.52 -2.97
CA ALA A 194 9.93 -24.53 -3.28
C ALA A 194 10.55 -25.84 -3.78
N LYS A 195 11.57 -25.75 -4.65
CA LYS A 195 12.32 -26.93 -5.12
C LYS A 195 13.04 -27.65 -3.98
N LYS A 196 13.72 -26.92 -3.09
CA LYS A 196 14.41 -27.51 -1.92
C LYS A 196 13.46 -28.20 -0.94
N ASN A 197 12.25 -27.69 -0.80
CA ASN A 197 11.25 -28.22 0.12
C ASN A 197 10.25 -29.19 -0.52
N ASN A 198 10.48 -29.60 -1.77
CA ASN A 198 9.60 -30.51 -2.53
C ASN A 198 8.14 -29.99 -2.63
N THR A 199 7.96 -28.68 -2.64
CA THR A 199 6.65 -28.01 -2.79
C THR A 199 6.45 -27.38 -4.17
N PHE A 200 7.44 -27.47 -5.03
CA PHE A 200 7.39 -26.95 -6.40
C PHE A 200 6.30 -27.68 -7.22
N LYS A 201 5.39 -26.93 -7.82
CA LYS A 201 4.23 -27.49 -8.54
C LYS A 201 4.27 -27.27 -10.04
N MET A 202 4.62 -26.07 -10.48
CA MET A 202 4.55 -25.68 -11.88
C MET A 202 5.71 -24.76 -12.26
N GLU A 203 6.18 -24.91 -13.49
CA GLU A 203 7.12 -23.98 -14.09
C GLU A 203 6.38 -22.72 -14.56
N ALA A 204 6.95 -21.54 -14.36
CA ALA A 204 6.43 -20.30 -14.93
C ALA A 204 7.32 -19.77 -16.05
N LYS A 205 6.70 -19.39 -17.16
CA LYS A 205 7.33 -18.68 -18.28
C LYS A 205 6.76 -17.26 -18.33
N PHE A 206 7.61 -16.29 -18.57
CA PHE A 206 7.23 -14.88 -18.57
C PHE A 206 7.47 -14.25 -19.93
N ILE A 207 6.43 -13.62 -20.48
CA ILE A 207 6.48 -12.88 -21.74
C ILE A 207 6.12 -11.44 -21.41
N SER A 208 7.14 -10.56 -21.45
CA SER A 208 7.01 -9.15 -21.04
C SER A 208 6.79 -8.20 -22.22
N ASN A 209 7.19 -8.61 -23.41
CA ASN A 209 7.07 -7.82 -24.65
C ASN A 209 6.59 -8.72 -25.78
N VAL A 210 5.92 -8.07 -26.73
CA VAL A 210 5.47 -8.69 -27.99
C VAL A 210 6.37 -8.20 -29.09
#